data_380e065fe0b35de38483085eeed2db93
#
_entry.id   380e065fe0b35de38483085eeed2db93
#
_cell.length_a   1.000
_cell.length_b   1.000
_cell.length_c   1.000
_cell.angle_alpha   90.00
_cell.angle_beta   90.00
_cell.angle_gamma   90.00
#
_symmetry.space_group_name_H-M   'P 1'
#
loop_
_entity.id
_entity.type
_entity.pdbx_description
1 polymer ?
#
loop_
_entity_poly.entity_id
_entity_poly.type
_entity_poly.pdbx_seq_one_letter_code
_entity_poly.pdbx_strand_id
1 'polypeptide(L)'
;MEINKQLVVFGSFGFGNIGDEAVPYAVEDLLLCNSWRPKISVVSRFDNPRLKTVIGLSDMYATQREQIGDAPVLICGGGIIEPREMSCALRFGKYLETQKPLKSAIFAGSFEFGVDYGWRIKRKLRRVFAELDQIYTRDYISEIYLRENFPEVEVTTIGDIVLGLRAPDLRSEALELSAKNYITVCLSSAWTNSADWYEWISRELCTLSNELDKPLLFVPMSCDKSDDDRVEHQKVIRKIMALAPHNDPIAIEKTMHPRDMAAVFRDSSLVISMRLHGCVMSYGQMTPFVGLSYHPKLSGFAKTVGWQHFILPNTKMPAKQDIGHYGFAFSSLNLGSGDLVGASNRALECGSFGLLPLFREGLEKALNNWLND
;
A
#
# COMPACT_ATOMS: atom_id res chain seq x y z
N MET A 1 26.09 6.22 -26.59
CA MET A 1 25.68 4.98 -25.95
C MET A 1 24.15 4.97 -25.91
N GLU A 2 23.49 4.01 -26.56
CA GLU A 2 22.06 3.81 -26.32
C GLU A 2 21.95 3.29 -24.87
N ILE A 3 21.52 4.16 -23.98
CA ILE A 3 21.23 3.80 -22.60
C ILE A 3 20.17 2.72 -22.67
N ASN A 4 20.43 1.59 -22.06
CA ASN A 4 19.52 0.46 -21.98
C ASN A 4 18.15 0.98 -21.48
N LYS A 5 17.16 0.98 -22.37
CA LYS A 5 15.85 1.59 -22.10
C LYS A 5 14.96 0.72 -21.19
N GLN A 6 15.57 -0.11 -20.34
CA GLN A 6 14.87 -1.02 -19.44
C GLN A 6 15.12 -0.62 -17.98
N LEU A 7 14.05 -0.61 -17.19
CA LEU A 7 14.07 -0.50 -15.73
C LEU A 7 13.39 -1.73 -15.15
N VAL A 8 14.03 -2.40 -14.21
CA VAL A 8 13.48 -3.57 -13.54
C VAL A 8 12.88 -3.17 -12.19
N VAL A 9 11.63 -3.50 -11.97
CA VAL A 9 10.97 -3.36 -10.66
C VAL A 9 10.86 -4.74 -10.02
N PHE A 10 11.59 -4.93 -8.92
CA PHE A 10 11.67 -6.18 -8.17
C PHE A 10 10.82 -6.07 -6.91
N GLY A 11 9.85 -6.97 -6.72
CA GLY A 11 8.94 -6.86 -5.58
C GLY A 11 8.14 -8.13 -5.27
N SER A 12 7.11 -7.95 -4.46
CA SER A 12 6.17 -9.00 -4.07
C SER A 12 4.86 -8.87 -4.83
N PHE A 13 4.92 -8.97 -6.16
CA PHE A 13 3.77 -8.85 -7.06
C PHE A 13 3.17 -10.22 -7.40
N GLY A 14 1.98 -10.24 -7.99
CA GLY A 14 1.32 -11.45 -8.47
C GLY A 14 0.46 -12.18 -7.43
N PHE A 15 0.19 -11.56 -6.29
CA PHE A 15 -0.65 -12.14 -5.23
C PHE A 15 -2.12 -11.70 -5.29
N GLY A 16 -2.44 -10.68 -6.10
CA GLY A 16 -3.77 -10.10 -6.14
C GLY A 16 -4.03 -9.09 -5.03
N ASN A 17 -2.97 -8.61 -4.36
CA ASN A 17 -3.02 -7.44 -3.50
C ASN A 17 -2.83 -6.19 -4.36
N ILE A 18 -3.91 -5.46 -4.61
CA ILE A 18 -3.94 -4.33 -5.54
C ILE A 18 -2.93 -3.24 -5.15
N GLY A 19 -2.66 -3.08 -3.85
CA GLY A 19 -1.68 -2.12 -3.38
C GLY A 19 -0.26 -2.44 -3.84
N ASP A 20 0.14 -3.70 -3.75
CA ASP A 20 1.45 -4.13 -4.25
C ASP A 20 1.48 -4.11 -5.78
N GLU A 21 0.38 -4.52 -6.43
CA GLU A 21 0.25 -4.48 -7.90
C GLU A 21 0.25 -3.05 -8.46
N ALA A 22 -0.05 -2.03 -7.66
CA ALA A 22 -0.03 -0.63 -8.05
C ALA A 22 1.39 -0.05 -8.19
N VAL A 23 2.38 -0.66 -7.55
CA VAL A 23 3.76 -0.16 -7.49
C VAL A 23 4.39 0.05 -8.87
N PRO A 24 4.38 -0.93 -9.81
CA PRO A 24 4.94 -0.73 -11.14
C PRO A 24 4.28 0.42 -11.91
N TYR A 25 2.97 0.59 -11.78
CA TYR A 25 2.23 1.69 -12.42
C TYR A 25 2.58 3.05 -11.80
N ALA A 26 2.79 3.10 -10.47
CA ALA A 26 3.25 4.31 -9.82
C ALA A 26 4.66 4.71 -10.26
N VAL A 27 5.58 3.73 -10.44
CA VAL A 27 6.90 3.97 -11.03
C VAL A 27 6.78 4.53 -12.43
N GLU A 28 5.91 3.95 -13.26
CA GLU A 28 5.64 4.44 -14.62
C GLU A 28 5.17 5.91 -14.59
N ASP A 29 4.19 6.22 -13.74
CA ASP A 29 3.62 7.57 -13.64
C ASP A 29 4.63 8.61 -13.15
N LEU A 30 5.50 8.25 -12.22
CA LEU A 30 6.58 9.11 -11.74
C LEU A 30 7.64 9.39 -12.82
N LEU A 31 7.80 8.48 -13.78
CA LEU A 31 8.73 8.63 -14.89
C LEU A 31 8.14 9.37 -16.10
N LEU A 32 6.81 9.61 -16.14
CA LEU A 32 6.17 10.29 -17.28
C LEU A 32 6.70 11.71 -17.55
N CYS A 33 7.16 12.39 -16.50
CA CYS A 33 7.74 13.75 -16.60
C CYS A 33 9.21 13.73 -17.00
N ASN A 34 9.83 12.54 -17.12
CA ASN A 34 11.23 12.40 -17.48
C ASN A 34 11.40 12.30 -18.99
N SER A 35 12.51 12.82 -19.50
CA SER A 35 12.94 12.62 -20.89
C SER A 35 13.28 11.14 -21.19
N TRP A 36 13.67 10.40 -20.17
CA TRP A 36 13.96 8.98 -20.22
C TRP A 36 12.72 8.16 -19.83
N ARG A 37 12.16 7.44 -20.79
CA ARG A 37 11.02 6.55 -20.61
C ARG A 37 11.46 5.09 -20.79
N PRO A 38 11.94 4.44 -19.73
CA PRO A 38 12.36 3.05 -19.82
C PRO A 38 11.16 2.12 -20.01
N LYS A 39 11.42 0.99 -20.65
CA LYS A 39 10.50 -0.14 -20.57
C LYS A 39 10.56 -0.70 -19.15
N ILE A 40 9.46 -0.68 -18.43
CA ILE A 40 9.37 -1.29 -17.10
C ILE A 40 9.20 -2.79 -17.26
N SER A 41 10.07 -3.54 -16.60
CA SER A 41 9.98 -4.99 -16.48
C SER A 41 9.82 -5.37 -15.01
N VAL A 42 8.84 -6.21 -14.73
CA VAL A 42 8.50 -6.58 -13.35
C VAL A 42 9.01 -7.98 -13.04
N VAL A 43 9.78 -8.11 -11.96
CA VAL A 43 10.19 -9.41 -11.42
C VAL A 43 9.41 -9.69 -10.15
N SER A 44 8.56 -10.68 -10.21
CA SER A 44 7.70 -11.11 -9.12
C SER A 44 8.19 -12.40 -8.46
N ARG A 45 7.72 -12.62 -7.24
CA ARG A 45 7.89 -13.89 -6.52
C ARG A 45 7.13 -15.04 -7.20
N PHE A 46 5.98 -14.75 -7.79
CA PHE A 46 5.09 -15.75 -8.38
C PHE A 46 4.72 -15.36 -9.80
N ASP A 47 4.78 -16.36 -10.66
CA ASP A 47 4.23 -16.28 -12.00
C ASP A 47 2.76 -16.71 -11.94
N ASN A 48 1.85 -15.75 -11.84
CA ASN A 48 0.42 -16.01 -11.88
C ASN A 48 -0.20 -15.47 -13.18
N PRO A 49 -0.36 -16.30 -14.20
CA PRO A 49 -0.86 -15.88 -15.49
C PRO A 49 -2.26 -15.23 -15.42
N ARG A 50 -3.11 -15.69 -14.48
CA ARG A 50 -4.47 -15.14 -14.32
C ARG A 50 -4.44 -13.70 -13.83
N LEU A 51 -3.57 -13.40 -12.87
CA LEU A 51 -3.44 -12.04 -12.35
C LEU A 51 -2.78 -11.10 -13.37
N LYS A 52 -1.79 -11.58 -14.12
CA LYS A 52 -1.18 -10.81 -15.23
C LYS A 52 -2.24 -10.28 -16.19
N THR A 53 -3.18 -11.12 -16.58
CA THR A 53 -4.24 -10.74 -17.53
C THR A 53 -5.25 -9.79 -16.91
N VAL A 54 -5.66 -10.04 -15.64
CA VAL A 54 -6.70 -9.24 -14.97
C VAL A 54 -6.23 -7.84 -14.64
N ILE A 55 -4.98 -7.70 -14.20
CA ILE A 55 -4.42 -6.42 -13.75
C ILE A 55 -3.58 -5.70 -14.80
N GLY A 56 -3.57 -6.20 -16.05
CA GLY A 56 -2.89 -5.55 -17.17
C GLY A 56 -1.35 -5.54 -17.09
N LEU A 57 -0.75 -6.30 -16.16
CA LEU A 57 0.70 -6.41 -16.03
C LEU A 57 1.35 -7.37 -17.03
N SER A 58 0.57 -7.98 -17.93
CA SER A 58 1.07 -8.96 -18.92
C SER A 58 2.29 -8.45 -19.72
N ASP A 59 2.27 -7.18 -20.07
CA ASP A 59 3.32 -6.57 -20.89
C ASP A 59 4.55 -6.12 -20.06
N MET A 60 4.40 -6.03 -18.73
CA MET A 60 5.45 -5.61 -17.81
C MET A 60 6.21 -6.78 -17.18
N TYR A 61 5.64 -8.00 -17.17
CA TYR A 61 6.31 -9.14 -16.54
C TYR A 61 7.48 -9.64 -17.36
N ALA A 62 8.69 -9.46 -16.83
CA ALA A 62 9.85 -10.23 -17.27
C ALA A 62 9.72 -11.65 -16.70
N THR A 63 9.43 -12.58 -17.57
CA THR A 63 9.16 -13.97 -17.19
C THR A 63 10.39 -14.75 -16.78
N GLN A 64 11.61 -14.23 -17.04
CA GLN A 64 12.84 -14.95 -16.71
C GLN A 64 13.91 -14.00 -16.18
N ARG A 65 14.51 -14.36 -15.05
CA ARG A 65 15.64 -13.64 -14.43
C ARG A 65 16.83 -13.43 -15.38
N GLU A 66 16.97 -14.31 -16.37
CA GLU A 66 18.04 -14.32 -17.35
C GLU A 66 17.95 -13.15 -18.37
N GLN A 67 16.80 -12.47 -18.45
CA GLN A 67 16.57 -11.38 -19.40
C GLN A 67 16.83 -9.98 -18.83
N ILE A 68 17.22 -9.86 -17.56
CA ILE A 68 17.37 -8.56 -16.90
C ILE A 68 18.70 -7.91 -17.28
N GLY A 69 19.75 -8.72 -17.51
CA GLY A 69 21.06 -8.22 -17.89
C GLY A 69 21.64 -7.25 -16.86
N ASP A 70 22.16 -6.13 -17.35
CA ASP A 70 22.73 -5.02 -16.58
C ASP A 70 21.75 -3.89 -16.29
N ALA A 71 20.46 -4.07 -16.57
CA ALA A 71 19.45 -3.03 -16.34
C ALA A 71 19.42 -2.55 -14.88
N PRO A 72 19.14 -1.25 -14.63
CA PRO A 72 18.89 -0.76 -13.27
C PRO A 72 17.74 -1.50 -12.60
N VAL A 73 17.86 -1.77 -11.29
CA VAL A 73 16.85 -2.51 -10.50
C VAL A 73 16.37 -1.69 -9.34
N LEU A 74 15.05 -1.44 -9.29
CA LEU A 74 14.34 -0.90 -8.14
C LEU A 74 13.70 -2.03 -7.34
N ILE A 75 14.01 -2.13 -6.06
CA ILE A 75 13.34 -3.02 -5.13
C ILE A 75 12.24 -2.21 -4.45
N CYS A 76 10.98 -2.48 -4.81
CA CYS A 76 9.83 -1.69 -4.38
C CYS A 76 8.70 -2.57 -3.82
N GLY A 77 7.80 -1.93 -3.06
CA GLY A 77 6.57 -2.54 -2.54
C GLY A 77 6.57 -2.71 -1.03
N GLY A 78 5.43 -3.15 -0.50
CA GLY A 78 5.27 -3.38 0.93
C GLY A 78 6.05 -4.59 1.43
N GLY A 79 6.47 -4.58 2.70
CA GLY A 79 7.09 -5.74 3.33
C GLY A 79 8.39 -6.22 2.66
N ILE A 80 9.18 -5.30 2.10
CA ILE A 80 10.42 -5.64 1.39
C ILE A 80 11.42 -6.33 2.32
N ILE A 81 11.49 -5.85 3.55
CA ILE A 81 12.45 -6.31 4.55
C ILE A 81 11.67 -7.01 5.66
N GLU A 82 11.60 -8.31 5.57
CA GLU A 82 10.95 -9.20 6.53
C GLU A 82 12.01 -10.14 7.16
N PRO A 83 11.76 -10.65 8.39
CA PRO A 83 12.68 -11.56 9.07
C PRO A 83 12.67 -12.98 8.50
N ARG A 84 12.28 -13.13 7.25
CA ARG A 84 12.16 -14.43 6.57
C ARG A 84 13.21 -14.54 5.47
N GLU A 85 13.75 -15.75 5.28
CA GLU A 85 14.70 -16.06 4.18
C GLU A 85 14.12 -15.74 2.78
N MET A 86 12.80 -15.69 2.67
CA MET A 86 12.07 -15.41 1.43
C MET A 86 11.65 -13.94 1.31
N SER A 87 12.13 -13.04 2.18
CA SER A 87 11.88 -11.60 2.03
C SER A 87 12.37 -11.08 0.68
N CYS A 88 11.76 -10.01 0.20
CA CYS A 88 12.10 -9.42 -1.08
C CYS A 88 13.57 -9.03 -1.14
N ALA A 89 14.08 -8.35 -0.09
CA ALA A 89 15.49 -7.95 -0.01
C ALA A 89 16.46 -9.14 -0.03
N LEU A 90 16.18 -10.22 0.70
CA LEU A 90 17.07 -11.40 0.69
C LEU A 90 17.01 -12.20 -0.62
N ARG A 91 15.84 -12.22 -1.29
CA ARG A 91 15.74 -12.79 -2.65
C ARG A 91 16.54 -11.98 -3.66
N PHE A 92 16.53 -10.66 -3.52
CA PHE A 92 17.37 -9.79 -4.33
C PHE A 92 18.86 -10.03 -4.06
N GLY A 93 19.27 -10.22 -2.80
CA GLY A 93 20.63 -10.61 -2.46
C GLY A 93 21.09 -11.89 -3.16
N LYS A 94 20.21 -12.91 -3.26
CA LYS A 94 20.51 -14.14 -4.06
C LYS A 94 20.59 -13.86 -5.55
N TYR A 95 19.84 -12.90 -6.05
CA TYR A 95 19.92 -12.47 -7.44
C TYR A 95 21.28 -11.81 -7.72
N LEU A 96 21.78 -10.95 -6.81
CA LEU A 96 23.09 -10.30 -6.94
C LEU A 96 24.28 -11.29 -6.95
N GLU A 97 24.14 -12.49 -6.41
CA GLU A 97 25.16 -13.53 -6.49
C GLU A 97 25.45 -13.99 -7.95
N THR A 98 24.47 -13.84 -8.84
CA THR A 98 24.52 -14.34 -10.23
C THR A 98 24.40 -13.25 -11.28
N GLN A 99 23.91 -12.07 -10.91
CA GLN A 99 23.65 -10.95 -11.80
C GLN A 99 24.22 -9.66 -11.20
N LYS A 100 24.73 -8.80 -12.06
CA LYS A 100 25.23 -7.49 -11.63
C LYS A 100 24.46 -6.40 -12.37
N PRO A 101 23.38 -5.87 -11.78
CA PRO A 101 22.68 -4.74 -12.36
C PRO A 101 23.61 -3.52 -12.41
N LEU A 102 23.38 -2.62 -13.36
CA LEU A 102 24.10 -1.37 -13.46
C LEU A 102 24.00 -0.54 -12.19
N LYS A 103 22.77 -0.49 -11.65
CA LYS A 103 22.43 0.19 -10.39
C LYS A 103 21.34 -0.60 -9.67
N SER A 104 21.29 -0.47 -8.35
CA SER A 104 20.25 -1.08 -7.53
C SER A 104 19.89 -0.22 -6.33
N ALA A 105 18.59 -0.09 -6.06
CA ALA A 105 18.10 0.69 -4.92
C ALA A 105 16.86 0.09 -4.31
N ILE A 106 16.66 0.31 -2.99
CA ILE A 106 15.37 0.13 -2.35
C ILE A 106 14.61 1.46 -2.42
N PHE A 107 13.41 1.42 -3.01
CA PHE A 107 12.52 2.56 -3.09
C PHE A 107 11.22 2.31 -2.33
N ALA A 108 10.91 3.23 -1.41
CA ALA A 108 9.72 3.15 -0.56
C ALA A 108 9.62 1.83 0.22
N GLY A 109 10.74 1.30 0.65
CA GLY A 109 10.83 0.05 1.40
C GLY A 109 10.27 0.19 2.82
N SER A 110 9.66 -0.89 3.34
CA SER A 110 9.26 -0.97 4.74
C SER A 110 9.76 -2.23 5.40
N PHE A 111 9.93 -2.12 6.72
CA PHE A 111 10.28 -3.23 7.60
C PHE A 111 9.02 -3.92 8.16
N GLU A 112 9.13 -5.19 8.46
CA GLU A 112 8.17 -5.89 9.31
C GLU A 112 8.47 -5.53 10.77
N PHE A 113 7.54 -4.85 11.43
CA PHE A 113 7.70 -4.40 12.81
C PHE A 113 7.35 -5.48 13.82
N GLY A 114 7.94 -5.39 15.01
CA GLY A 114 7.62 -6.26 16.15
C GLY A 114 8.19 -7.67 16.04
N VAL A 115 9.13 -7.90 15.13
CA VAL A 115 9.79 -9.20 14.95
C VAL A 115 11.29 -9.06 15.14
N ASP A 116 11.88 -9.97 15.92
CA ASP A 116 13.34 -10.04 16.02
C ASP A 116 13.91 -10.67 14.75
N TYR A 117 14.73 -9.89 14.06
CA TYR A 117 15.41 -10.35 12.85
C TYR A 117 16.55 -11.34 13.12
N GLY A 118 16.94 -11.56 14.35
CA GLY A 118 18.05 -12.40 14.70
C GLY A 118 19.36 -12.03 13.98
N TRP A 119 20.52 -12.37 14.57
CA TRP A 119 21.82 -11.96 14.04
C TRP A 119 22.13 -12.49 12.62
N ARG A 120 21.62 -13.70 12.28
CA ARG A 120 21.85 -14.31 10.95
C ARG A 120 21.17 -13.54 9.84
N ILE A 121 19.92 -13.15 10.04
CA ILE A 121 19.14 -12.35 9.07
C ILE A 121 19.73 -10.96 8.96
N LYS A 122 20.05 -10.30 10.08
CA LYS A 122 20.71 -8.99 10.07
C LYS A 122 22.05 -9.03 9.31
N ARG A 123 22.86 -10.09 9.48
CA ARG A 123 24.11 -10.25 8.70
C ARG A 123 23.87 -10.40 7.21
N LYS A 124 22.80 -11.15 6.80
CA LYS A 124 22.45 -11.28 5.38
C LYS A 124 21.98 -9.94 4.82
N LEU A 125 21.12 -9.22 5.55
CA LEU A 125 20.64 -7.90 5.13
C LEU A 125 21.77 -6.89 4.98
N ARG A 126 22.75 -6.85 5.91
CA ARG A 126 23.93 -5.98 5.76
C ARG A 126 24.68 -6.21 4.47
N ARG A 127 24.82 -7.47 4.04
CA ARG A 127 25.46 -7.78 2.75
C ARG A 127 24.65 -7.26 1.58
N VAL A 128 23.31 -7.39 1.64
CA VAL A 128 22.44 -6.84 0.59
C VAL A 128 22.53 -5.32 0.55
N PHE A 129 22.46 -4.66 1.72
CA PHE A 129 22.51 -3.20 1.80
C PHE A 129 23.81 -2.63 1.31
N ALA A 130 24.93 -3.34 1.51
CA ALA A 130 26.25 -2.92 1.02
C ALA A 130 26.39 -2.96 -0.51
N GLU A 131 25.51 -3.67 -1.21
CA GLU A 131 25.48 -3.77 -2.67
C GLU A 131 24.47 -2.78 -3.31
N LEU A 132 23.74 -2.02 -2.49
CA LEU A 132 22.76 -1.06 -2.98
C LEU A 132 23.35 0.35 -3.06
N ASP A 133 23.03 1.06 -4.13
CA ASP A 133 23.45 2.46 -4.30
C ASP A 133 22.66 3.39 -3.37
N GLN A 134 21.35 3.12 -3.17
CA GLN A 134 20.47 3.96 -2.38
C GLN A 134 19.42 3.14 -1.63
N ILE A 135 19.04 3.62 -0.43
CA ILE A 135 17.95 3.04 0.36
C ILE A 135 16.99 4.15 0.79
N TYR A 136 15.78 4.09 0.25
CA TYR A 136 14.69 4.98 0.60
C TYR A 136 13.57 4.20 1.30
N THR A 137 13.09 4.72 2.42
CA THR A 137 11.98 4.11 3.16
C THR A 137 10.65 4.77 2.83
N ARG A 138 9.58 3.99 3.02
CA ARG A 138 8.20 4.41 2.83
C ARG A 138 7.70 5.30 3.95
N ASP A 139 8.12 5.00 5.16
CA ASP A 139 7.63 5.63 6.37
C ASP A 139 8.76 5.84 7.37
N TYR A 140 8.57 6.85 8.23
CA TYR A 140 9.58 7.26 9.17
C TYR A 140 9.89 6.20 10.25
N ILE A 141 8.93 5.30 10.56
CA ILE A 141 9.17 4.21 11.52
C ILE A 141 10.19 3.23 10.93
N SER A 142 10.09 2.94 9.62
CA SER A 142 11.08 2.12 8.91
C SER A 142 12.46 2.78 8.90
N GLU A 143 12.53 4.10 8.75
CA GLU A 143 13.79 4.86 8.83
C GLU A 143 14.42 4.75 10.22
N ILE A 144 13.66 5.00 11.28
CA ILE A 144 14.16 4.86 12.65
C ILE A 144 14.68 3.44 12.91
N TYR A 145 13.89 2.44 12.51
CA TYR A 145 14.30 1.04 12.69
C TYR A 145 15.62 0.71 11.97
N LEU A 146 15.79 1.21 10.74
CA LEU A 146 17.04 1.04 9.98
C LEU A 146 18.21 1.72 10.68
N ARG A 147 18.08 2.97 11.08
CA ARG A 147 19.13 3.73 11.77
C ARG A 147 19.57 3.06 13.08
N GLU A 148 18.65 2.47 13.83
CA GLU A 148 18.94 1.77 15.09
C GLU A 148 19.62 0.41 14.88
N ASN A 149 19.23 -0.35 13.86
CA ASN A 149 19.69 -1.73 13.66
C ASN A 149 20.80 -1.87 12.62
N PHE A 150 20.96 -0.87 11.75
CA PHE A 150 21.94 -0.81 10.67
C PHE A 150 22.52 0.60 10.56
N PRO A 151 23.22 1.09 11.60
CA PRO A 151 23.70 2.48 11.66
C PRO A 151 24.71 2.83 10.56
N GLU A 152 25.27 1.81 9.90
CA GLU A 152 26.16 1.96 8.74
C GLU A 152 25.43 2.29 7.44
N VAL A 153 24.08 2.20 7.43
CA VAL A 153 23.28 2.40 6.22
C VAL A 153 22.74 3.83 6.18
N GLU A 154 23.02 4.53 5.10
CA GLU A 154 22.37 5.81 4.83
C GLU A 154 20.97 5.59 4.32
N VAL A 155 19.99 6.25 4.95
CA VAL A 155 18.58 6.07 4.66
C VAL A 155 17.80 7.36 4.78
N THR A 156 16.83 7.55 3.87
CA THR A 156 15.93 8.71 3.85
C THR A 156 14.50 8.26 3.58
N THR A 157 13.54 8.84 4.30
CA THR A 157 12.11 8.62 4.04
C THR A 157 11.63 9.51 2.91
N ILE A 158 11.04 8.89 1.87
CA ILE A 158 10.49 9.59 0.68
C ILE A 158 8.98 9.39 0.51
N GLY A 159 8.33 8.64 1.40
CA GLY A 159 6.92 8.28 1.31
C GLY A 159 6.66 6.98 0.55
N ASP A 160 5.40 6.59 0.48
CA ASP A 160 4.98 5.40 -0.27
C ASP A 160 4.98 5.71 -1.78
N ILE A 161 5.58 4.84 -2.58
CA ILE A 161 5.70 5.06 -4.02
C ILE A 161 4.33 5.13 -4.72
N VAL A 162 3.31 4.46 -4.17
CA VAL A 162 1.94 4.47 -4.70
C VAL A 162 1.27 5.86 -4.59
N LEU A 163 1.83 6.79 -3.81
CA LEU A 163 1.42 8.20 -3.86
C LEU A 163 1.62 8.84 -5.25
N GLY A 164 2.54 8.30 -6.05
CA GLY A 164 2.76 8.70 -7.44
C GLY A 164 1.74 8.18 -8.43
N LEU A 165 0.91 7.20 -8.05
CA LEU A 165 -0.07 6.60 -8.96
C LEU A 165 -1.14 7.63 -9.37
N ARG A 166 -1.40 7.75 -10.66
CA ARG A 166 -2.41 8.63 -11.24
C ARG A 166 -3.65 7.85 -11.62
N ALA A 167 -4.81 8.34 -11.21
CA ALA A 167 -6.08 7.85 -11.73
C ALA A 167 -6.23 8.26 -13.21
N PRO A 168 -6.81 7.42 -14.07
CA PRO A 168 -7.13 7.80 -15.45
C PRO A 168 -8.21 8.89 -15.44
N ASP A 169 -8.18 9.78 -16.44
CA ASP A 169 -9.18 10.85 -16.62
C ASP A 169 -10.59 10.29 -16.83
N LEU A 170 -10.67 9.22 -17.61
CA LEU A 170 -11.91 8.49 -17.86
C LEU A 170 -11.90 7.19 -17.05
N ARG A 171 -13.05 6.85 -16.47
CA ARG A 171 -13.25 5.53 -15.87
C ARG A 171 -13.21 4.47 -16.95
N SER A 172 -12.69 3.29 -16.65
CA SER A 172 -12.88 2.15 -17.55
C SER A 172 -14.38 1.83 -17.63
N GLU A 173 -14.85 1.47 -18.82
CA GLU A 173 -16.25 1.04 -19.03
C GLU A 173 -16.66 -0.16 -18.16
N ALA A 174 -15.67 -0.87 -17.58
CA ALA A 174 -15.90 -1.96 -16.63
C ALA A 174 -16.47 -1.50 -15.28
N LEU A 175 -16.42 -0.19 -14.97
CA LEU A 175 -17.01 0.41 -13.78
C LEU A 175 -18.30 1.14 -14.20
N GLU A 176 -19.39 0.41 -14.31
CA GLU A 176 -20.76 0.97 -14.47
C GLU A 176 -21.23 1.80 -13.26
N LEU A 177 -20.34 2.05 -12.32
CA LEU A 177 -20.56 2.94 -11.19
C LEU A 177 -20.67 4.36 -11.74
N SER A 178 -21.92 4.82 -11.92
CA SER A 178 -22.21 6.23 -12.25
C SER A 178 -21.43 7.15 -11.30
N ALA A 179 -21.20 8.41 -11.70
CA ALA A 179 -20.50 9.46 -10.96
C ALA A 179 -21.13 9.77 -9.58
N LYS A 180 -21.40 8.76 -8.77
CA LYS A 180 -21.94 8.88 -7.43
C LYS A 180 -20.80 9.05 -6.46
N ASN A 181 -20.83 10.13 -5.73
CA ASN A 181 -20.09 10.29 -4.51
C ASN A 181 -20.55 9.22 -3.52
N TYR A 182 -19.74 8.23 -3.25
CA TYR A 182 -19.99 7.13 -2.30
C TYR A 182 -18.95 7.14 -1.19
N ILE A 183 -19.23 6.43 -0.12
CA ILE A 183 -18.30 6.10 0.95
C ILE A 183 -17.69 4.75 0.58
N THR A 184 -16.40 4.73 0.25
CA THR A 184 -15.70 3.49 -0.06
C THR A 184 -15.21 2.81 1.21
N VAL A 185 -15.44 1.50 1.31
CA VAL A 185 -15.11 0.68 2.47
C VAL A 185 -14.19 -0.46 2.05
N CYS A 186 -12.97 -0.50 2.62
CA CYS A 186 -11.95 -1.52 2.37
C CYS A 186 -11.61 -2.24 3.68
N LEU A 187 -12.33 -3.33 3.96
CA LEU A 187 -12.05 -4.18 5.13
C LEU A 187 -11.04 -5.26 4.76
N SER A 188 -10.40 -5.84 5.78
CA SER A 188 -9.36 -6.84 5.59
C SER A 188 -9.71 -8.16 6.25
N SER A 189 -9.51 -9.26 5.52
CA SER A 189 -9.59 -10.62 6.04
C SER A 189 -8.31 -11.05 6.78
N ALA A 190 -7.22 -10.31 6.65
CA ALA A 190 -5.94 -10.62 7.30
C ALA A 190 -6.03 -10.60 8.84
N TRP A 191 -7.13 -10.13 9.39
CA TRP A 191 -7.38 -10.06 10.82
C TRP A 191 -8.74 -10.65 11.18
N THR A 192 -8.76 -11.49 12.23
CA THR A 192 -10.01 -12.07 12.74
C THR A 192 -10.73 -11.07 13.64
N ASN A 193 -11.90 -10.61 13.21
CA ASN A 193 -12.73 -9.68 13.95
C ASN A 193 -13.70 -10.42 14.89
N SER A 194 -14.06 -9.79 16.02
CA SER A 194 -15.05 -10.30 16.95
C SER A 194 -16.48 -10.02 16.47
N ALA A 195 -17.47 -10.72 17.03
CA ALA A 195 -18.89 -10.45 16.77
C ALA A 195 -19.27 -8.99 17.11
N ASP A 196 -18.73 -8.46 18.22
CA ASP A 196 -18.98 -7.09 18.66
C ASP A 196 -18.36 -6.07 17.69
N TRP A 197 -17.23 -6.41 17.07
CA TRP A 197 -16.62 -5.55 16.06
C TRP A 197 -17.50 -5.46 14.82
N TYR A 198 -18.06 -6.58 14.34
CA TYR A 198 -18.97 -6.56 13.18
C TYR A 198 -20.25 -5.77 13.48
N GLU A 199 -20.78 -5.86 14.71
CA GLU A 199 -21.93 -5.09 15.14
C GLU A 199 -21.61 -3.59 15.16
N TRP A 200 -20.48 -3.23 15.77
CA TRP A 200 -20.00 -1.84 15.86
C TRP A 200 -19.79 -1.24 14.47
N ILE A 201 -18.98 -1.86 13.61
CA ILE A 201 -18.65 -1.29 12.29
C ILE A 201 -19.90 -1.16 11.41
N SER A 202 -20.83 -2.12 11.49
CA SER A 202 -22.05 -2.06 10.70
C SER A 202 -22.96 -0.90 11.13
N ARG A 203 -23.09 -0.64 12.43
CA ARG A 203 -23.84 0.52 12.96
C ARG A 203 -23.20 1.84 12.56
N GLU A 204 -21.89 1.97 12.74
CA GLU A 204 -21.14 3.17 12.37
C GLU A 204 -21.27 3.49 10.87
N LEU A 205 -21.13 2.47 10.00
CA LEU A 205 -21.29 2.63 8.56
C LEU A 205 -22.72 3.01 8.17
N CYS A 206 -23.74 2.41 8.79
CA CYS A 206 -25.14 2.82 8.57
C CYS A 206 -25.37 4.28 8.97
N THR A 207 -24.88 4.68 10.15
CA THR A 207 -25.02 6.05 10.65
C THR A 207 -24.32 7.02 9.69
N LEU A 208 -23.09 6.72 9.29
CA LEU A 208 -22.30 7.56 8.40
C LEU A 208 -22.95 7.69 7.00
N SER A 209 -23.46 6.58 6.46
CA SER A 209 -24.20 6.57 5.18
C SER A 209 -25.42 7.47 5.21
N ASN A 210 -26.19 7.40 6.31
CA ASN A 210 -27.39 8.21 6.51
C ASN A 210 -27.07 9.69 6.73
N GLU A 211 -26.07 10.01 7.56
CA GLU A 211 -25.68 11.40 7.84
C GLU A 211 -25.14 12.12 6.60
N LEU A 212 -24.37 11.42 5.78
CA LEU A 212 -23.78 11.98 4.57
C LEU A 212 -24.67 11.85 3.33
N ASP A 213 -25.78 11.14 3.44
CA ASP A 213 -26.66 10.77 2.30
C ASP A 213 -25.84 10.18 1.13
N LYS A 214 -24.97 9.20 1.45
CA LYS A 214 -24.04 8.56 0.51
C LYS A 214 -24.15 7.04 0.58
N PRO A 215 -24.23 6.35 -0.58
CA PRO A 215 -24.20 4.90 -0.61
C PRO A 215 -22.84 4.36 -0.17
N LEU A 216 -22.84 3.17 0.42
CA LEU A 216 -21.62 2.43 0.76
C LEU A 216 -21.16 1.60 -0.42
N LEU A 217 -19.87 1.70 -0.76
CA LEU A 217 -19.21 0.89 -1.78
C LEU A 217 -18.11 0.04 -1.17
N PHE A 218 -18.29 -1.26 -1.11
CA PHE A 218 -17.30 -2.20 -0.60
C PHE A 218 -16.35 -2.62 -1.72
N VAL A 219 -15.05 -2.39 -1.49
CA VAL A 219 -14.00 -2.60 -2.49
C VAL A 219 -12.88 -3.48 -1.94
N PRO A 220 -12.66 -4.69 -2.47
CA PRO A 220 -11.60 -5.56 -2.01
C PRO A 220 -10.24 -5.08 -2.51
N MET A 221 -9.29 -4.94 -1.59
CA MET A 221 -7.90 -4.67 -1.92
C MET A 221 -7.12 -5.97 -2.17
N SER A 222 -7.63 -7.10 -1.69
CA SER A 222 -7.11 -8.44 -1.96
C SER A 222 -8.24 -9.41 -2.25
N CYS A 223 -8.05 -10.24 -3.28
CA CYS A 223 -8.95 -11.33 -3.66
C CYS A 223 -8.22 -12.69 -3.69
N ASP A 224 -7.06 -12.78 -3.05
CA ASP A 224 -6.34 -14.05 -2.89
C ASP A 224 -7.08 -14.98 -1.93
N LYS A 225 -7.07 -16.29 -2.22
CA LYS A 225 -7.80 -17.27 -1.40
C LYS A 225 -7.38 -17.28 0.08
N SER A 226 -6.14 -16.93 0.37
CA SER A 226 -5.60 -16.88 1.73
C SER A 226 -5.89 -15.55 2.43
N ASP A 227 -6.28 -14.51 1.68
CA ASP A 227 -6.47 -13.14 2.16
C ASP A 227 -7.56 -12.42 1.33
N ASP A 228 -8.77 -13.01 1.30
CA ASP A 228 -9.90 -12.51 0.49
C ASP A 228 -10.78 -11.54 1.27
N ASP A 229 -10.66 -10.26 0.98
CA ASP A 229 -11.42 -9.20 1.65
C ASP A 229 -12.93 -9.30 1.46
N ARG A 230 -13.39 -9.92 0.37
CA ARG A 230 -14.82 -10.10 0.08
C ARG A 230 -15.52 -10.89 1.17
N VAL A 231 -14.81 -11.80 1.82
CA VAL A 231 -15.34 -12.57 2.96
C VAL A 231 -15.77 -11.64 4.11
N GLU A 232 -14.92 -10.66 4.43
CA GLU A 232 -15.24 -9.68 5.49
C GLU A 232 -16.32 -8.70 5.04
N HIS A 233 -16.27 -8.25 3.81
CA HIS A 233 -17.29 -7.40 3.23
C HIS A 233 -18.67 -8.02 3.33
N GLN A 234 -18.84 -9.27 2.92
CA GLN A 234 -20.11 -9.98 2.96
C GLN A 234 -20.68 -10.13 4.38
N LYS A 235 -19.83 -10.31 5.40
CA LYS A 235 -20.27 -10.36 6.80
C LYS A 235 -20.86 -9.03 7.25
N VAL A 236 -20.21 -7.92 6.92
CA VAL A 236 -20.64 -6.57 7.30
C VAL A 236 -21.88 -6.16 6.50
N ILE A 237 -21.89 -6.41 5.19
CA ILE A 237 -23.04 -6.11 4.32
C ILE A 237 -24.32 -6.79 4.83
N ARG A 238 -24.26 -8.09 5.18
CA ARG A 238 -25.42 -8.81 5.73
C ARG A 238 -25.96 -8.15 7.01
N LYS A 239 -25.07 -7.66 7.87
CA LYS A 239 -25.48 -6.95 9.09
C LYS A 239 -26.09 -5.58 8.79
N ILE A 240 -25.51 -4.83 7.86
CA ILE A 240 -26.05 -3.54 7.40
C ILE A 240 -27.46 -3.73 6.85
N MET A 241 -27.67 -4.70 5.96
CA MET A 241 -28.98 -5.01 5.41
C MET A 241 -30.01 -5.43 6.48
N ALA A 242 -29.57 -6.10 7.54
CA ALA A 242 -30.45 -6.45 8.68
C ALA A 242 -30.78 -5.25 9.57
N LEU A 243 -29.85 -4.29 9.75
CA LEU A 243 -30.01 -3.09 10.55
C LEU A 243 -30.82 -2.00 9.82
N ALA A 244 -30.59 -1.84 8.53
CA ALA A 244 -31.12 -0.80 7.67
C ALA A 244 -31.45 -1.38 6.28
N PRO A 245 -32.63 -2.04 6.11
CA PRO A 245 -33.00 -2.71 4.86
C PRO A 245 -33.11 -1.79 3.63
N HIS A 246 -33.25 -0.48 3.87
CA HIS A 246 -33.26 0.54 2.80
C HIS A 246 -31.85 0.97 2.35
N ASN A 247 -30.83 0.61 3.10
CA ASN A 247 -29.44 0.85 2.74
C ASN A 247 -28.99 -0.34 1.88
N ASP A 248 -28.73 -0.09 0.60
CA ASP A 248 -28.32 -1.10 -0.38
C ASP A 248 -26.84 -0.95 -0.71
N PRO A 249 -25.94 -1.58 0.10
CA PRO A 249 -24.52 -1.48 -0.10
C PRO A 249 -24.10 -2.14 -1.42
N ILE A 250 -23.28 -1.45 -2.19
CA ILE A 250 -22.70 -1.96 -3.43
C ILE A 250 -21.40 -2.70 -3.10
N ALA A 251 -21.19 -3.88 -3.66
CA ALA A 251 -19.94 -4.64 -3.51
C ALA A 251 -19.28 -4.92 -4.85
N ILE A 252 -17.99 -4.68 -4.91
CA ILE A 252 -17.15 -5.12 -6.03
C ILE A 252 -16.67 -6.53 -5.75
N GLU A 253 -17.01 -7.46 -6.63
CA GLU A 253 -16.73 -8.90 -6.45
C GLU A 253 -15.50 -9.39 -7.21
N LYS A 254 -14.84 -8.51 -7.96
CA LYS A 254 -13.68 -8.85 -8.80
C LYS A 254 -12.45 -8.02 -8.45
N THR A 255 -11.28 -8.57 -8.73
CA THR A 255 -10.02 -7.82 -8.72
C THR A 255 -10.07 -6.70 -9.75
N MET A 256 -9.72 -5.51 -9.34
CA MET A 256 -9.66 -4.33 -10.22
C MET A 256 -8.25 -4.09 -10.72
N HIS A 257 -8.16 -3.39 -11.85
CA HIS A 257 -6.89 -2.79 -12.27
C HIS A 257 -6.48 -1.68 -11.29
N PRO A 258 -5.19 -1.54 -10.90
CA PRO A 258 -4.76 -0.52 -9.94
C PRO A 258 -5.16 0.92 -10.30
N ARG A 259 -5.13 1.28 -11.59
CA ARG A 259 -5.55 2.62 -12.06
C ARG A 259 -7.06 2.82 -11.93
N ASP A 260 -7.87 1.77 -12.17
CA ASP A 260 -9.32 1.84 -11.96
C ASP A 260 -9.65 1.97 -10.48
N MET A 261 -8.90 1.27 -9.62
CA MET A 261 -9.00 1.44 -8.17
C MET A 261 -8.66 2.87 -7.74
N ALA A 262 -7.62 3.47 -8.30
CA ALA A 262 -7.29 4.87 -8.04
C ALA A 262 -8.43 5.81 -8.49
N ALA A 263 -9.09 5.53 -9.61
CA ALA A 263 -10.27 6.28 -10.05
C ALA A 263 -11.45 6.14 -9.08
N VAL A 264 -11.70 4.92 -8.56
CA VAL A 264 -12.73 4.71 -7.52
C VAL A 264 -12.43 5.56 -6.28
N PHE A 265 -11.20 5.57 -5.82
CA PHE A 265 -10.83 6.39 -4.67
C PHE A 265 -10.95 7.88 -4.96
N ARG A 266 -10.51 8.37 -6.12
CA ARG A 266 -10.67 9.77 -6.54
C ARG A 266 -12.12 10.22 -6.48
N ASP A 267 -13.02 9.35 -6.91
CA ASP A 267 -14.45 9.65 -7.03
C ASP A 267 -15.25 9.36 -5.74
N SER A 268 -14.59 8.86 -4.69
CA SER A 268 -15.18 8.67 -3.37
C SER A 268 -15.28 9.99 -2.61
N SER A 269 -16.34 10.17 -1.82
CA SER A 269 -16.43 11.28 -0.85
C SER A 269 -15.53 11.04 0.35
N LEU A 270 -15.44 9.79 0.78
CA LEU A 270 -14.69 9.35 1.95
C LEU A 270 -14.26 7.90 1.76
N VAL A 271 -13.13 7.53 2.33
CA VAL A 271 -12.66 6.15 2.35
C VAL A 271 -12.48 5.67 3.80
N ILE A 272 -13.07 4.52 4.12
CA ILE A 272 -12.86 3.82 5.39
C ILE A 272 -12.02 2.59 5.10
N SER A 273 -10.80 2.52 5.61
CA SER A 273 -9.90 1.44 5.23
C SER A 273 -9.15 0.79 6.39
N MET A 274 -9.17 -0.54 6.44
CA MET A 274 -8.25 -1.37 7.22
C MET A 274 -6.95 -1.63 6.45
N ARG A 275 -6.99 -1.60 5.12
CA ARG A 275 -5.84 -1.86 4.26
C ARG A 275 -4.99 -0.60 4.11
N LEU A 276 -3.68 -0.74 4.31
CA LEU A 276 -2.74 0.37 4.16
C LEU A 276 -2.89 1.07 2.81
N HIS A 277 -2.85 0.31 1.70
CA HIS A 277 -2.90 0.92 0.37
C HIS A 277 -4.28 1.51 0.02
N GLY A 278 -5.35 1.14 0.72
CA GLY A 278 -6.60 1.88 0.65
C GLY A 278 -6.43 3.33 1.15
N CYS A 279 -5.69 3.51 2.25
CA CYS A 279 -5.34 4.84 2.76
C CYS A 279 -4.31 5.56 1.87
N VAL A 280 -3.28 4.86 1.39
CA VAL A 280 -2.24 5.45 0.53
C VAL A 280 -2.83 5.96 -0.78
N MET A 281 -3.63 5.12 -1.47
CA MET A 281 -4.27 5.51 -2.73
C MET A 281 -5.26 6.65 -2.51
N SER A 282 -6.04 6.60 -1.42
CA SER A 282 -6.98 7.66 -1.06
C SER A 282 -6.25 9.00 -0.89
N TYR A 283 -5.19 9.03 -0.08
CA TYR A 283 -4.36 10.23 0.08
C TYR A 283 -3.76 10.69 -1.24
N GLY A 284 -3.24 9.76 -2.05
CA GLY A 284 -2.69 10.03 -3.38
C GLY A 284 -3.71 10.63 -4.36
N GLN A 285 -5.00 10.36 -4.19
CA GLN A 285 -6.08 10.95 -4.98
C GLN A 285 -6.75 12.15 -4.30
N MET A 286 -6.19 12.66 -3.20
CA MET A 286 -6.72 13.77 -2.40
C MET A 286 -8.15 13.51 -1.88
N THR A 287 -8.44 12.25 -1.55
CA THR A 287 -9.72 11.85 -0.99
C THR A 287 -9.58 11.65 0.52
N PRO A 288 -10.41 12.27 1.36
CA PRO A 288 -10.41 12.07 2.79
C PRO A 288 -10.56 10.60 3.16
N PHE A 289 -9.83 10.16 4.21
CA PHE A 289 -9.96 8.79 4.67
C PHE A 289 -9.88 8.68 6.20
N VAL A 290 -10.49 7.62 6.72
CA VAL A 290 -10.29 7.14 8.09
C VAL A 290 -9.69 5.75 8.04
N GLY A 291 -8.55 5.58 8.69
CA GLY A 291 -7.87 4.30 8.76
C GLY A 291 -8.27 3.53 10.03
N LEU A 292 -8.64 2.26 9.89
CA LEU A 292 -8.89 1.34 10.99
C LEU A 292 -7.63 0.49 11.20
N SER A 293 -6.74 0.96 12.08
CA SER A 293 -5.41 0.38 12.21
C SER A 293 -5.39 -0.87 13.07
N TYR A 294 -5.02 -1.99 12.49
CA TYR A 294 -4.70 -3.24 13.18
C TYR A 294 -3.20 -3.57 13.11
N HIS A 295 -2.43 -2.76 12.37
CA HIS A 295 -1.00 -2.99 12.17
C HIS A 295 -0.25 -1.65 12.09
N PRO A 296 0.97 -1.54 12.68
CA PRO A 296 1.75 -0.30 12.71
C PRO A 296 2.04 0.34 11.35
N LYS A 297 2.04 -0.43 10.26
CA LYS A 297 2.28 0.08 8.89
C LYS A 297 1.32 1.22 8.51
N LEU A 298 0.03 1.08 8.85
CA LEU A 298 -0.98 2.08 8.53
C LEU A 298 -0.76 3.35 9.36
N SER A 299 -0.52 3.17 10.66
CA SER A 299 -0.24 4.30 11.57
C SER A 299 1.05 5.02 11.21
N GLY A 300 2.09 4.26 10.80
CA GLY A 300 3.37 4.82 10.35
C GLY A 300 3.20 5.67 9.09
N PHE A 301 2.49 5.17 8.09
CA PHE A 301 2.13 5.94 6.90
C PHE A 301 1.39 7.22 7.25
N ALA A 302 0.31 7.10 8.02
CA ALA A 302 -0.52 8.25 8.38
C ALA A 302 0.27 9.34 9.11
N LYS A 303 1.18 8.95 10.02
CA LYS A 303 2.06 9.91 10.68
C LYS A 303 3.04 10.56 9.71
N THR A 304 3.56 9.80 8.74
CA THR A 304 4.46 10.32 7.72
C THR A 304 3.79 11.42 6.88
N VAL A 305 2.51 11.25 6.53
CA VAL A 305 1.76 12.22 5.72
C VAL A 305 0.95 13.24 6.54
N GLY A 306 1.10 13.26 7.86
CA GLY A 306 0.40 14.20 8.75
C GLY A 306 -1.09 13.88 8.98
N TRP A 307 -1.53 12.64 8.71
CA TRP A 307 -2.93 12.20 8.77
C TRP A 307 -3.25 11.31 10.00
N GLN A 308 -2.36 11.27 10.99
CA GLN A 308 -2.45 10.35 12.14
C GLN A 308 -3.72 10.54 13.01
N HIS A 309 -4.30 11.73 13.01
CA HIS A 309 -5.50 12.04 13.81
C HIS A 309 -6.78 11.36 13.29
N PHE A 310 -6.75 10.85 12.07
CA PHE A 310 -7.85 10.13 11.42
C PHE A 310 -7.63 8.61 11.39
N ILE A 311 -6.68 8.13 12.18
CA ILE A 311 -6.45 6.70 12.36
C ILE A 311 -7.05 6.27 13.70
N LEU A 312 -8.02 5.39 13.62
CA LEU A 312 -8.61 4.76 14.79
C LEU A 312 -7.86 3.46 15.10
N PRO A 313 -7.31 3.31 16.31
CA PRO A 313 -6.76 2.04 16.73
C PRO A 313 -7.91 1.04 16.82
N ASN A 314 -7.75 -0.14 16.29
CA ASN A 314 -8.74 -1.20 16.39
C ASN A 314 -8.70 -1.85 17.78
N THR A 315 -9.06 -1.08 18.82
CA THR A 315 -8.99 -1.47 20.24
C THR A 315 -10.01 -2.54 20.62
N LYS A 316 -11.03 -2.78 19.80
CA LYS A 316 -12.00 -3.87 19.99
C LYS A 316 -11.53 -5.21 19.41
N MET A 317 -10.33 -5.24 18.82
CA MET A 317 -9.73 -6.50 18.43
C MET A 317 -9.27 -7.27 19.67
N PRO A 318 -9.54 -8.59 19.75
CA PRO A 318 -8.96 -9.39 20.80
C PRO A 318 -7.45 -9.27 20.71
N ALA A 319 -6.83 -8.88 21.82
CA ALA A 319 -5.38 -8.87 21.93
C ALA A 319 -4.89 -10.30 21.65
N LYS A 320 -4.42 -10.61 20.44
CA LYS A 320 -3.51 -11.72 20.29
C LYS A 320 -2.29 -11.40 21.12
N GLN A 321 -1.79 -12.40 21.85
CA GLN A 321 -0.67 -12.29 22.78
C GLN A 321 0.61 -11.65 22.19
N ASP A 322 0.65 -11.47 20.85
CA ASP A 322 1.74 -10.84 20.11
C ASP A 322 1.67 -9.30 20.03
N ILE A 323 0.62 -8.65 20.55
CA ILE A 323 0.52 -7.17 20.56
C ILE A 323 1.58 -6.52 21.45
N GLY A 324 2.21 -7.25 22.38
CA GLY A 324 3.26 -6.73 23.22
C GLY A 324 4.42 -6.06 22.47
N HIS A 325 4.76 -6.57 21.29
CA HIS A 325 5.81 -6.00 20.43
C HIS A 325 5.34 -4.77 19.63
N TYR A 326 4.03 -4.63 19.36
CA TYR A 326 3.45 -3.48 18.65
C TYR A 326 3.00 -2.35 19.60
N GLY A 327 2.86 -2.62 20.90
CA GLY A 327 2.35 -1.66 21.90
C GLY A 327 3.15 -0.37 21.94
N PHE A 328 4.47 -0.44 21.83
CA PHE A 328 5.34 0.74 21.80
C PHE A 328 5.10 1.60 20.54
N ALA A 329 4.91 0.98 19.37
CA ALA A 329 4.64 1.70 18.14
C ALA A 329 3.30 2.45 18.18
N PHE A 330 2.27 1.88 18.83
CA PHE A 330 0.97 2.53 18.96
C PHE A 330 0.97 3.67 20.00
N SER A 331 1.62 3.49 21.14
CA SER A 331 1.67 4.51 22.21
C SER A 331 2.41 5.79 21.80
N SER A 332 3.41 5.68 20.91
CA SER A 332 4.19 6.82 20.43
C SER A 332 3.52 7.61 19.29
N LEU A 333 2.44 7.10 18.70
CA LEU A 333 1.87 7.64 17.47
C LEU A 333 0.77 8.69 17.68
N ASN A 334 0.33 8.92 18.91
CA ASN A 334 -0.74 9.89 19.24
C ASN A 334 -1.91 9.79 18.26
N LEU A 335 -2.47 8.58 18.13
CA LEU A 335 -3.55 8.27 17.19
C LEU A 335 -4.84 9.00 17.58
N GLY A 336 -5.72 9.18 16.61
CA GLY A 336 -7.05 9.75 16.81
C GLY A 336 -7.85 8.97 17.86
N SER A 337 -8.62 9.67 18.65
CA SER A 337 -9.58 9.11 19.59
C SER A 337 -10.99 9.45 19.15
N GLY A 338 -11.92 8.58 19.44
CA GLY A 338 -13.35 8.79 19.14
C GLY A 338 -13.97 7.64 18.33
N ASP A 339 -15.21 7.86 17.93
CA ASP A 339 -15.96 6.95 17.08
C ASP A 339 -15.63 7.16 15.58
N LEU A 340 -16.09 6.24 14.75
CA LEU A 340 -15.83 6.31 13.31
C LEU A 340 -16.53 7.51 12.65
N VAL A 341 -17.77 7.80 13.06
CA VAL A 341 -18.56 8.92 12.51
C VAL A 341 -17.88 10.26 12.81
N GLY A 342 -17.49 10.50 14.06
CA GLY A 342 -16.79 11.71 14.44
C GLY A 342 -15.42 11.86 13.77
N ALA A 343 -14.65 10.77 13.62
CA ALA A 343 -13.38 10.79 12.89
C ALA A 343 -13.58 11.11 11.40
N SER A 344 -14.67 10.57 10.79
CA SER A 344 -15.02 10.80 9.39
C SER A 344 -15.40 12.25 9.13
N ASN A 345 -16.23 12.84 9.98
CA ASN A 345 -16.64 14.26 9.87
C ASN A 345 -15.41 15.18 9.97
N ARG A 346 -14.51 14.93 10.93
CA ARG A 346 -13.26 15.70 11.03
C ARG A 346 -12.35 15.53 9.82
N ALA A 347 -12.28 14.32 9.23
CA ALA A 347 -11.47 14.08 8.03
C ALA A 347 -12.02 14.84 6.82
N LEU A 348 -13.35 14.89 6.67
CA LEU A 348 -14.02 15.67 5.62
C LEU A 348 -13.80 17.16 5.78
N GLU A 349 -13.83 17.68 7.00
CA GLU A 349 -13.58 19.11 7.30
C GLU A 349 -12.11 19.49 7.08
N CYS A 350 -11.17 18.59 7.39
CA CYS A 350 -9.74 18.86 7.30
C CYS A 350 -9.30 19.20 5.87
N GLY A 351 -9.75 18.44 4.88
CA GLY A 351 -9.52 18.69 3.45
C GLY A 351 -8.06 18.96 3.03
N SER A 352 -7.08 18.79 3.94
CA SER A 352 -5.69 19.21 3.72
C SER A 352 -4.81 18.03 3.29
N PHE A 353 -4.36 18.07 2.04
CA PHE A 353 -3.35 17.17 1.47
C PHE A 353 -2.04 17.89 1.19
N GLY A 354 -1.70 18.88 2.01
CA GLY A 354 -0.60 19.83 1.77
C GLY A 354 0.77 19.17 1.61
N LEU A 355 0.98 17.96 2.18
CA LEU A 355 2.24 17.23 2.03
C LEU A 355 2.30 16.37 0.76
N LEU A 356 1.19 16.10 0.08
CA LEU A 356 1.16 15.24 -1.12
C LEU A 356 2.05 15.77 -2.26
N PRO A 357 2.02 17.07 -2.61
CA PRO A 357 2.92 17.59 -3.65
C PRO A 357 4.39 17.40 -3.30
N LEU A 358 4.77 17.60 -2.02
CA LEU A 358 6.14 17.42 -1.55
C LEU A 358 6.59 15.95 -1.65
N PHE A 359 5.72 15.00 -1.31
CA PHE A 359 6.03 13.57 -1.47
C PHE A 359 6.16 13.19 -2.94
N ARG A 360 5.27 13.65 -3.81
CA ARG A 360 5.36 13.39 -5.25
C ARG A 360 6.64 13.95 -5.86
N GLU A 361 6.93 15.21 -5.59
CA GLU A 361 8.18 15.86 -6.03
C GLU A 361 9.41 15.12 -5.47
N GLY A 362 9.38 14.74 -4.19
CA GLY A 362 10.44 13.98 -3.55
C GLY A 362 10.68 12.62 -4.19
N LEU A 363 9.62 11.88 -4.50
CA LEU A 363 9.66 10.59 -5.19
C LEU A 363 10.22 10.74 -6.62
N GLU A 364 9.70 11.71 -7.38
CA GLU A 364 10.17 12.01 -8.74
C GLU A 364 11.65 12.39 -8.74
N LYS A 365 12.05 13.29 -7.84
CA LYS A 365 13.44 13.75 -7.72
C LYS A 365 14.38 12.62 -7.31
N ALA A 366 14.00 11.81 -6.31
CA ALA A 366 14.81 10.69 -5.85
C ALA A 366 15.01 9.66 -6.96
N LEU A 367 13.95 9.32 -7.70
CA LEU A 367 14.01 8.39 -8.81
C LEU A 367 14.86 8.92 -9.96
N ASN A 368 14.67 10.18 -10.33
CA ASN A 368 15.42 10.83 -11.41
C ASN A 368 16.91 10.98 -11.07
N ASN A 369 17.23 11.41 -9.85
CA ASN A 369 18.64 11.52 -9.43
C ASN A 369 19.31 10.15 -9.48
N TRP A 370 18.68 9.13 -8.88
CA TRP A 370 19.24 7.78 -8.88
C TRP A 370 19.44 7.20 -10.29
N LEU A 371 18.57 7.51 -11.24
CA LEU A 371 18.72 7.04 -12.62
C LEU A 371 19.81 7.78 -13.41
N ASN A 372 20.06 9.06 -13.11
CA ASN A 372 20.98 9.91 -13.86
C ASN A 372 22.41 9.92 -13.29
N ASP A 373 22.60 9.65 -11.99
CA ASP A 373 23.92 9.49 -11.38
C ASP A 373 24.63 8.21 -11.84
#